data_ae8e65ea84c16bb41494b65e097c6761
#
_entry.id   ae8e65ea84c16bb41494b65e097c6761
#
_cell.length_a   1.000
_cell.length_b   1.000
_cell.length_c   1.000
_cell.angle_alpha   90.00
_cell.angle_beta   90.00
_cell.angle_gamma   90.00
#
_symmetry.space_group_name_H-M   'P 1'
#
loop_
_entity.id
_entity.type
_entity.pdbx_description
1 polymer ?
#
loop_
_entity_poly.entity_id
_entity_poly.type
_entity_poly.pdbx_seq_one_letter_code
_entity_poly.pdbx_strand_id
1 'polypeptide(L)'
;MQALIMAGGKGSRLHPYSALLPKPLMPLGDKPVLEVLLSQLRAAGITEVILAVNHLRHLLEAFFGDGGRFGLSITYSLEDRPLGTAGPIGLVLDRLQDDFMLVNGDLLTTLNIGAMLDAHLTRKADATIGVYQRELRSEFGLLEVDETMRMIGYQEKPTYRQLVSMGIYVLRRDAARAFIVPGEYLDVPVLMQSMQRVGGKVFCHQQNCFWLDIGRPEDFAEAQAMFERDPKVFSSSL
;
A
#
# COMPACT_ATOMS: atom_id res chain seq x y z
N MET A 1 0.33 17.72 3.33
CA MET A 1 0.00 16.68 2.32
C MET A 1 -1.07 15.76 2.88
N GLN A 2 -1.87 15.15 2.03
CA GLN A 2 -3.05 14.33 2.36
C GLN A 2 -2.78 12.87 1.98
N ALA A 3 -3.41 11.91 2.67
CA ALA A 3 -3.37 10.50 2.30
C ALA A 3 -4.76 9.93 1.98
N LEU A 4 -4.84 9.14 0.91
CA LEU A 4 -5.95 8.26 0.61
C LEU A 4 -5.54 6.83 0.96
N ILE A 5 -6.24 6.21 1.90
CA ILE A 5 -5.93 4.86 2.36
C ILE A 5 -7.00 3.88 1.86
N MET A 6 -6.56 2.84 1.18
CA MET A 6 -7.41 1.78 0.66
C MET A 6 -7.76 0.79 1.78
N ALA A 7 -8.96 0.90 2.32
CA ALA A 7 -9.44 0.12 3.47
C ALA A 7 -10.70 -0.73 3.15
N GLY A 8 -11.12 -0.80 1.88
CA GLY A 8 -12.36 -1.47 1.44
C GLY A 8 -12.25 -2.95 1.11
N GLY A 9 -11.05 -3.55 1.19
CA GLY A 9 -10.81 -4.93 0.79
C GLY A 9 -11.52 -5.97 1.67
N LYS A 10 -12.16 -7.00 1.06
CA LYS A 10 -12.86 -8.08 1.80
C LYS A 10 -11.94 -9.00 2.61
N GLY A 11 -10.64 -9.02 2.34
CA GLY A 11 -9.67 -9.82 3.07
C GLY A 11 -9.89 -11.34 3.04
N SER A 12 -10.47 -11.89 1.96
CA SER A 12 -10.89 -13.30 1.86
C SER A 12 -9.80 -14.33 2.20
N ARG A 13 -8.54 -13.98 1.98
CA ARG A 13 -7.38 -14.85 2.31
C ARG A 13 -7.07 -14.92 3.82
N LEU A 14 -7.61 -14.01 4.63
CA LEU A 14 -7.50 -13.98 6.09
C LEU A 14 -8.72 -14.60 6.79
N HIS A 15 -9.56 -15.34 6.06
CA HIS A 15 -10.67 -16.07 6.68
C HIS A 15 -10.14 -17.07 7.73
N PRO A 16 -10.78 -17.22 8.94
CA PRO A 16 -12.08 -16.66 9.31
C PRO A 16 -12.07 -15.25 9.91
N TYR A 17 -10.90 -14.69 10.24
CA TYR A 17 -10.78 -13.39 10.95
C TYR A 17 -11.47 -12.25 10.19
N SER A 18 -11.28 -12.18 8.86
CA SER A 18 -11.84 -11.14 8.00
C SER A 18 -13.37 -11.24 7.78
N ALA A 19 -14.03 -12.27 8.31
CA ALA A 19 -15.48 -12.39 8.29
C ALA A 19 -16.15 -11.36 9.25
N LEU A 20 -15.50 -11.04 10.35
CA LEU A 20 -16.04 -10.18 11.41
C LEU A 20 -15.28 -8.86 11.55
N LEU A 21 -14.00 -8.81 11.17
CA LEU A 21 -13.15 -7.64 11.28
C LEU A 21 -12.57 -7.26 9.91
N PRO A 22 -12.68 -5.99 9.49
CA PRO A 22 -11.95 -5.54 8.31
C PRO A 22 -10.45 -5.61 8.57
N LYS A 23 -9.65 -5.95 7.54
CA LYS A 23 -8.19 -6.09 7.66
C LYS A 23 -7.48 -4.93 8.40
N PRO A 24 -7.82 -3.66 8.15
CA PRO A 24 -7.20 -2.56 8.86
C PRO A 24 -7.40 -2.58 10.39
N LEU A 25 -8.43 -3.29 10.87
CA LEU A 25 -8.68 -3.50 12.31
C LEU A 25 -8.06 -4.78 12.88
N MET A 26 -7.30 -5.55 12.09
CA MET A 26 -6.58 -6.71 12.62
C MET A 26 -5.63 -6.26 13.74
N PRO A 27 -5.66 -6.94 14.91
CA PRO A 27 -4.87 -6.51 16.05
C PRO A 27 -3.38 -6.78 15.83
N LEU A 28 -2.55 -5.79 16.17
CA LEU A 28 -1.11 -5.91 16.28
C LEU A 28 -0.73 -5.54 17.73
N GLY A 29 -0.63 -6.53 18.59
CA GLY A 29 -0.59 -6.32 20.03
C GLY A 29 -1.90 -5.67 20.53
N ASP A 30 -1.80 -4.48 21.10
CA ASP A 30 -2.90 -3.69 21.63
C ASP A 30 -3.51 -2.67 20.63
N LYS A 31 -3.02 -2.63 19.40
CA LYS A 31 -3.41 -1.65 18.37
C LYS A 31 -3.84 -2.31 17.08
N PRO A 32 -4.78 -1.70 16.33
CA PRO A 32 -5.02 -2.12 14.95
C PRO A 32 -3.85 -1.79 14.02
N VAL A 33 -3.65 -2.61 12.99
CA VAL A 33 -2.64 -2.37 11.93
C VAL A 33 -2.74 -0.95 11.36
N LEU A 34 -3.95 -0.49 11.06
CA LEU A 34 -4.16 0.86 10.50
C LEU A 34 -3.77 1.97 11.48
N GLU A 35 -3.88 1.78 12.80
CA GLU A 35 -3.44 2.78 13.78
C GLU A 35 -1.92 3.00 13.71
N VAL A 36 -1.16 1.92 13.51
CA VAL A 36 0.29 2.01 13.31
C VAL A 36 0.61 2.84 12.07
N LEU A 37 -0.04 2.54 10.94
CA LEU A 37 0.13 3.30 9.70
C LEU A 37 -0.26 4.78 9.88
N LEU A 38 -1.38 5.08 10.53
CA LEU A 38 -1.83 6.45 10.79
C LEU A 38 -0.80 7.24 11.62
N SER A 39 -0.17 6.61 12.61
CA SER A 39 0.87 7.25 13.41
C SER A 39 2.12 7.58 12.59
N GLN A 40 2.51 6.71 11.65
CA GLN A 40 3.63 6.92 10.74
C GLN A 40 3.33 8.06 9.73
N LEU A 41 2.13 8.09 9.18
CA LEU A 41 1.67 9.17 8.28
C LEU A 41 1.69 10.53 9.00
N ARG A 42 1.18 10.58 10.23
CA ARG A 42 1.23 11.79 11.06
C ARG A 42 2.66 12.26 11.31
N ALA A 43 3.57 11.34 11.66
CA ALA A 43 4.99 11.67 11.89
C ALA A 43 5.67 12.21 10.62
N ALA A 44 5.22 11.78 9.43
CA ALA A 44 5.66 12.31 8.15
C ALA A 44 5.00 13.64 7.75
N GLY A 45 4.20 14.26 8.65
CA GLY A 45 3.57 15.56 8.42
C GLY A 45 2.22 15.49 7.67
N ILE A 46 1.65 14.31 7.50
CA ILE A 46 0.29 14.16 6.96
C ILE A 46 -0.72 14.42 8.08
N THR A 47 -1.67 15.30 7.82
CA THR A 47 -2.69 15.70 8.80
C THR A 47 -4.11 15.35 8.38
N GLU A 48 -4.33 15.10 7.09
CA GLU A 48 -5.62 14.76 6.52
C GLU A 48 -5.58 13.38 5.87
N VAL A 49 -6.55 12.54 6.20
CA VAL A 49 -6.67 11.17 5.69
C VAL A 49 -8.07 10.93 5.17
N ILE A 50 -8.17 10.36 3.99
CA ILE A 50 -9.42 9.82 3.45
C ILE A 50 -9.31 8.29 3.49
N LEU A 51 -10.24 7.63 4.16
CA LEU A 51 -10.35 6.18 4.14
C LEU A 51 -11.33 5.77 3.04
N ALA A 52 -10.85 5.10 1.99
CA ALA A 52 -11.70 4.45 1.00
C ALA A 52 -12.21 3.14 1.60
N VAL A 53 -13.49 3.06 1.88
CA VAL A 53 -14.14 1.98 2.63
C VAL A 53 -15.26 1.34 1.84
N ASN A 54 -15.51 0.05 2.11
CA ASN A 54 -16.63 -0.70 1.53
C ASN A 54 -17.20 -1.65 2.60
N HIS A 55 -16.71 -2.90 2.61
CA HIS A 55 -17.15 -3.95 3.54
C HIS A 55 -16.82 -3.58 5.00
N LEU A 56 -17.79 -3.76 5.90
CA LEU A 56 -17.63 -3.50 7.35
C LEU A 56 -17.21 -2.05 7.69
N ARG A 57 -17.54 -1.08 6.82
CA ARG A 57 -17.17 0.34 7.02
C ARG A 57 -17.55 0.87 8.40
N HIS A 58 -18.72 0.47 8.90
CA HIS A 58 -19.25 0.95 10.19
C HIS A 58 -18.29 0.62 11.36
N LEU A 59 -17.49 -0.45 11.26
CA LEU A 59 -16.49 -0.79 12.28
C LEU A 59 -15.30 0.16 12.20
N LEU A 60 -14.87 0.53 10.99
CA LEU A 60 -13.81 1.52 10.79
C LEU A 60 -14.25 2.91 11.27
N GLU A 61 -15.47 3.33 10.91
CA GLU A 61 -16.06 4.59 11.36
C GLU A 61 -16.19 4.63 12.89
N ALA A 62 -16.69 3.55 13.51
CA ALA A 62 -16.82 3.46 14.97
C ALA A 62 -15.48 3.49 15.69
N PHE A 63 -14.44 2.86 15.12
CA PHE A 63 -13.12 2.80 15.76
C PHE A 63 -12.31 4.08 15.55
N PHE A 64 -12.23 4.60 14.31
CA PHE A 64 -11.34 5.72 13.99
C PHE A 64 -12.02 7.09 14.12
N GLY A 65 -13.35 7.16 14.04
CA GLY A 65 -14.13 8.39 14.17
C GLY A 65 -13.68 9.45 13.16
N ASP A 66 -13.56 10.69 13.63
CA ASP A 66 -13.03 11.83 12.86
C ASP A 66 -11.49 11.93 12.87
N GLY A 67 -10.82 11.01 13.55
CA GLY A 67 -9.35 10.98 13.65
C GLY A 67 -8.74 11.85 14.74
N GLY A 68 -9.55 12.65 15.47
CA GLY A 68 -9.04 13.60 16.46
C GLY A 68 -8.14 12.97 17.52
N ARG A 69 -8.46 11.76 18.02
CA ARG A 69 -7.64 11.04 19.01
C ARG A 69 -6.26 10.61 18.47
N PHE A 70 -6.08 10.55 17.14
CA PHE A 70 -4.81 10.23 16.49
C PHE A 70 -4.05 11.48 16.03
N GLY A 71 -4.62 12.68 16.27
CA GLY A 71 -4.09 13.96 15.79
C GLY A 71 -4.18 14.12 14.28
N LEU A 72 -5.17 13.52 13.65
CA LEU A 72 -5.47 13.55 12.23
C LEU A 72 -6.90 14.02 12.00
N SER A 73 -7.21 14.50 10.79
CA SER A 73 -8.56 14.67 10.30
C SER A 73 -8.88 13.50 9.37
N ILE A 74 -9.80 12.61 9.78
CA ILE A 74 -10.19 11.44 9.00
C ILE A 74 -11.57 11.66 8.41
N THR A 75 -11.68 11.44 7.10
CA THR A 75 -12.95 11.39 6.38
C THR A 75 -13.08 10.06 5.64
N TYR A 76 -14.30 9.71 5.22
CA TYR A 76 -14.56 8.42 4.59
C TYR A 76 -15.10 8.62 3.18
N SER A 77 -14.68 7.74 2.27
CA SER A 77 -15.21 7.63 0.92
C SER A 77 -15.77 6.22 0.73
N LEU A 78 -17.06 6.14 0.42
CA LEU A 78 -17.73 4.86 0.25
C LEU A 78 -17.66 4.40 -1.20
N GLU A 79 -17.24 3.15 -1.39
CA GLU A 79 -17.36 2.45 -2.65
C GLU A 79 -18.65 1.60 -2.64
N ASP A 80 -19.61 1.90 -3.51
CA ASP A 80 -20.84 1.10 -3.67
C ASP A 80 -20.58 -0.25 -4.36
N ARG A 81 -19.51 -0.33 -5.11
CA ARG A 81 -19.00 -1.54 -5.80
C ARG A 81 -17.47 -1.54 -5.79
N PRO A 82 -16.82 -2.71 -5.94
CA PRO A 82 -15.36 -2.75 -6.04
C PRO A 82 -14.87 -1.95 -7.24
N LEU A 83 -14.00 -0.96 -7.02
CA LEU A 83 -13.44 -0.10 -8.05
C LEU A 83 -11.95 -0.39 -8.34
N GLY A 84 -11.38 -1.46 -7.77
CA GLY A 84 -9.96 -1.77 -7.88
C GLY A 84 -9.11 -0.94 -6.92
N THR A 85 -7.81 -0.88 -7.15
CA THR A 85 -6.85 -0.24 -6.25
C THR A 85 -6.56 1.23 -6.56
N ALA A 86 -7.03 1.73 -7.72
CA ALA A 86 -6.91 3.14 -8.14
C ALA A 86 -8.25 3.82 -8.42
N GLY A 87 -9.30 3.06 -8.77
CA GLY A 87 -10.63 3.62 -9.05
C GLY A 87 -11.22 4.46 -7.91
N PRO A 88 -11.03 4.12 -6.63
CA PRO A 88 -11.49 4.95 -5.51
C PRO A 88 -10.93 6.37 -5.49
N ILE A 89 -9.78 6.63 -6.11
CA ILE A 89 -9.24 7.98 -6.29
C ILE A 89 -10.28 8.86 -7.00
N GLY A 90 -10.98 8.31 -8.00
CA GLY A 90 -12.00 9.03 -8.78
C GLY A 90 -13.17 9.56 -7.96
N LEU A 91 -13.51 8.90 -6.84
CA LEU A 91 -14.60 9.32 -5.95
C LEU A 91 -14.24 10.55 -5.10
N VAL A 92 -12.95 10.83 -4.95
CA VAL A 92 -12.43 11.87 -4.06
C VAL A 92 -11.50 12.86 -4.76
N LEU A 93 -11.36 12.75 -6.08
CA LEU A 93 -10.35 13.45 -6.87
C LEU A 93 -10.38 14.98 -6.67
N ASP A 94 -11.57 15.58 -6.55
CA ASP A 94 -11.73 17.02 -6.32
C ASP A 94 -11.50 17.46 -4.86
N ARG A 95 -11.37 16.50 -3.94
CA ARG A 95 -11.06 16.71 -2.52
C ARG A 95 -9.57 16.51 -2.24
N LEU A 96 -8.82 15.90 -3.16
CA LEU A 96 -7.40 15.62 -3.00
C LEU A 96 -6.55 16.87 -3.25
N GLN A 97 -5.48 17.01 -2.47
CA GLN A 97 -4.44 18.01 -2.68
C GLN A 97 -3.64 17.72 -3.97
N ASP A 98 -2.83 18.70 -4.41
CA ASP A 98 -2.07 18.58 -5.68
C ASP A 98 -1.13 17.37 -5.70
N ASP A 99 -0.45 17.11 -4.58
CA ASP A 99 0.28 15.88 -4.35
C ASP A 99 -0.33 15.16 -3.14
N PHE A 100 -0.60 13.87 -3.27
CA PHE A 100 -1.20 13.05 -2.23
C PHE A 100 -0.56 11.67 -2.18
N MET A 101 -0.63 11.03 -1.01
CA MET A 101 -0.27 9.62 -0.88
C MET A 101 -1.47 8.72 -1.16
N LEU A 102 -1.22 7.59 -1.83
CA LEU A 102 -2.14 6.45 -1.91
C LEU A 102 -1.47 5.27 -1.21
N VAL A 103 -2.14 4.68 -0.23
CA VAL A 103 -1.57 3.64 0.62
C VAL A 103 -2.57 2.53 0.87
N ASN A 104 -2.12 1.27 0.81
CA ASN A 104 -2.93 0.14 1.26
C ASN A 104 -3.04 0.17 2.80
N GLY A 105 -4.24 -0.08 3.33
CA GLY A 105 -4.55 0.03 4.76
C GLY A 105 -4.16 -1.18 5.62
N ASP A 106 -3.49 -2.18 5.03
CA ASP A 106 -3.11 -3.45 5.66
C ASP A 106 -1.58 -3.67 5.64
N LEU A 107 -0.81 -2.59 5.59
CA LEU A 107 0.65 -2.61 5.52
C LEU A 107 1.32 -2.36 6.87
N LEU A 108 2.44 -3.03 7.08
CA LEU A 108 3.42 -2.72 8.11
C LEU A 108 4.77 -2.42 7.46
N THR A 109 5.39 -1.30 7.82
CA THR A 109 6.68 -0.93 7.25
C THR A 109 7.48 -0.04 8.20
N THR A 110 8.79 -0.02 8.00
CA THR A 110 9.70 0.97 8.59
C THR A 110 10.21 1.97 7.55
N LEU A 111 9.52 2.09 6.41
CA LEU A 111 9.84 3.06 5.37
C LEU A 111 9.80 4.49 5.94
N ASN A 112 10.84 5.26 5.68
CA ASN A 112 10.80 6.70 5.96
C ASN A 112 9.91 7.40 4.91
N ILE A 113 8.63 7.60 5.29
CA ILE A 113 7.63 8.22 4.43
C ILE A 113 8.03 9.65 4.07
N GLY A 114 8.59 10.41 5.03
CA GLY A 114 9.07 11.78 4.77
C GLY A 114 10.11 11.82 3.65
N ALA A 115 11.11 10.94 3.70
CA ALA A 115 12.12 10.86 2.64
C ALA A 115 11.54 10.51 1.27
N MET A 116 10.50 9.67 1.22
CA MET A 116 9.79 9.35 -0.02
C MET A 116 9.04 10.58 -0.56
N LEU A 117 8.37 11.34 0.30
CA LEU A 117 7.67 12.58 -0.06
C LEU A 117 8.66 13.62 -0.61
N ASP A 118 9.79 13.83 0.07
CA ASP A 118 10.84 14.75 -0.36
C ASP A 118 11.42 14.35 -1.72
N ALA A 119 11.65 13.07 -1.94
CA ALA A 119 12.13 12.55 -3.21
C ALA A 119 11.12 12.78 -4.35
N HIS A 120 9.82 12.62 -4.09
CA HIS A 120 8.75 12.91 -5.05
C HIS A 120 8.74 14.40 -5.46
N LEU A 121 8.71 15.29 -4.48
CA LEU A 121 8.66 16.72 -4.68
C LEU A 121 9.92 17.26 -5.38
N THR A 122 11.11 16.82 -4.93
CA THR A 122 12.39 17.23 -5.51
C THR A 122 12.51 16.84 -6.98
N ARG A 123 12.04 15.64 -7.35
CA ARG A 123 12.03 15.15 -8.74
C ARG A 123 10.91 15.75 -9.58
N LYS A 124 9.98 16.48 -8.96
CA LYS A 124 8.73 16.93 -9.59
C LYS A 124 8.08 15.75 -10.34
N ALA A 125 7.95 14.64 -9.64
CA ALA A 125 7.42 13.40 -10.18
C ALA A 125 5.92 13.51 -10.45
N ASP A 126 5.40 12.77 -11.40
CA ASP A 126 3.96 12.58 -11.60
C ASP A 126 3.45 11.42 -10.72
N ALA A 127 4.32 10.42 -10.51
CA ALA A 127 4.10 9.36 -9.54
C ALA A 127 5.42 8.87 -8.95
N THR A 128 5.40 8.46 -7.68
CA THR A 128 6.49 7.76 -7.01
C THR A 128 5.95 6.48 -6.37
N ILE A 129 6.56 5.35 -6.67
CA ILE A 129 6.18 4.02 -6.17
C ILE A 129 7.18 3.61 -5.09
N GLY A 130 6.72 3.34 -3.86
CA GLY A 130 7.51 2.67 -2.85
C GLY A 130 7.79 1.24 -3.28
N VAL A 131 9.07 0.84 -3.34
CA VAL A 131 9.49 -0.49 -3.78
C VAL A 131 10.36 -1.18 -2.76
N TYR A 132 10.13 -2.47 -2.61
CA TYR A 132 10.87 -3.36 -1.73
C TYR A 132 11.62 -4.41 -2.56
N GLN A 133 12.88 -4.69 -2.21
CA GLN A 133 13.65 -5.75 -2.86
C GLN A 133 13.31 -7.08 -2.21
N ARG A 134 12.63 -7.95 -2.95
CA ARG A 134 12.26 -9.30 -2.51
C ARG A 134 13.12 -10.35 -3.19
N GLU A 135 13.55 -11.36 -2.43
CA GLU A 135 14.18 -12.55 -2.95
C GLU A 135 13.10 -13.62 -3.21
N LEU A 136 13.04 -14.09 -4.46
CA LEU A 136 12.16 -15.17 -4.90
C LEU A 136 13.04 -16.39 -5.16
N ARG A 137 13.00 -17.36 -4.27
CA ARG A 137 13.75 -18.61 -4.41
C ARG A 137 12.89 -19.66 -5.09
N SER A 138 13.41 -20.28 -6.14
CA SER A 138 12.79 -21.47 -6.70
C SER A 138 13.02 -22.67 -5.78
N GLU A 139 11.97 -23.44 -5.52
CA GLU A 139 12.07 -24.73 -4.82
C GLU A 139 12.66 -25.84 -5.70
N PHE A 140 12.73 -25.60 -7.01
CA PHE A 140 13.12 -26.57 -8.03
C PHE A 140 14.33 -26.08 -8.85
N GLY A 141 15.06 -27.03 -9.42
CA GLY A 141 16.00 -26.75 -10.49
C GLY A 141 15.26 -26.29 -11.75
N LEU A 142 15.72 -25.22 -12.38
CA LEU A 142 15.15 -24.69 -13.61
C LEU A 142 15.96 -25.16 -14.81
N LEU A 143 15.26 -25.66 -15.82
CA LEU A 143 15.85 -26.12 -17.08
C LEU A 143 15.54 -25.11 -18.19
N GLU A 144 16.56 -24.78 -18.95
CA GLU A 144 16.39 -24.07 -20.22
C GLU A 144 16.51 -25.07 -21.36
N VAL A 145 15.56 -25.02 -22.29
CA VAL A 145 15.52 -25.91 -23.46
C VAL A 145 15.39 -25.10 -24.75
N ASP A 146 15.94 -25.63 -25.84
CA ASP A 146 15.70 -25.07 -27.18
C ASP A 146 14.35 -25.53 -27.77
N GLU A 147 14.07 -25.09 -29.01
CA GLU A 147 12.82 -25.44 -29.71
C GLU A 147 12.63 -26.93 -29.93
N THR A 148 13.70 -27.75 -29.85
CA THR A 148 13.68 -29.19 -29.97
C THR A 148 13.58 -29.92 -28.62
N MET A 149 13.38 -29.18 -27.51
CA MET A 149 13.40 -29.70 -26.14
C MET A 149 14.76 -30.23 -25.67
N ARG A 150 15.87 -29.88 -26.34
CA ARG A 150 17.21 -30.20 -25.90
C ARG A 150 17.61 -29.23 -24.78
N MET A 151 18.13 -29.76 -23.69
CA MET A 151 18.62 -28.95 -22.56
C MET A 151 19.83 -28.10 -23.02
N ILE A 152 19.71 -26.78 -22.78
CA ILE A 152 20.77 -25.80 -23.05
C ILE A 152 21.26 -25.10 -21.79
N GLY A 153 20.51 -25.21 -20.66
CA GLY A 153 20.91 -24.66 -19.37
C GLY A 153 20.23 -25.38 -18.21
N TYR A 154 20.89 -25.31 -17.04
CA TYR A 154 20.35 -25.80 -15.76
C TYR A 154 20.77 -24.88 -14.63
N GLN A 155 19.80 -24.42 -13.82
CA GLN A 155 20.05 -23.62 -12.63
C GLN A 155 19.39 -24.30 -11.42
N GLU A 156 20.19 -24.76 -10.45
CA GLU A 156 19.69 -25.41 -9.25
C GLU A 156 19.16 -24.37 -8.26
N LYS A 157 17.86 -24.43 -7.98
CA LYS A 157 17.15 -23.60 -6.99
C LYS A 157 17.58 -22.12 -7.02
N PRO A 158 17.50 -21.45 -8.17
CA PRO A 158 17.98 -20.08 -8.29
C PRO A 158 17.18 -19.13 -7.40
N THR A 159 17.86 -18.06 -6.97
CA THR A 159 17.25 -16.95 -6.24
C THR A 159 17.25 -15.72 -7.13
N TYR A 160 16.07 -15.17 -7.38
CA TYR A 160 15.90 -13.94 -8.16
C TYR A 160 15.62 -12.77 -7.21
N ARG A 161 16.29 -11.65 -7.43
CA ARG A 161 16.03 -10.41 -6.73
C ARG A 161 15.13 -9.52 -7.58
N GLN A 162 13.94 -9.24 -7.08
CA GLN A 162 12.94 -8.44 -7.78
C GLN A 162 12.52 -7.25 -6.92
N LEU A 163 12.30 -6.10 -7.57
CA LEU A 163 11.65 -4.97 -6.94
C LEU A 163 10.12 -5.18 -7.03
N VAL A 164 9.48 -5.20 -5.87
CA VAL A 164 8.02 -5.33 -5.77
C VAL A 164 7.42 -4.04 -5.22
N SER A 165 6.21 -3.70 -5.67
CA SER A 165 5.47 -2.56 -5.14
C SER A 165 5.07 -2.82 -3.69
N MET A 166 5.29 -1.83 -2.83
CA MET A 166 4.92 -1.90 -1.41
C MET A 166 3.44 -1.57 -1.14
N GLY A 167 2.68 -1.14 -2.15
CA GLY A 167 1.33 -0.60 -1.92
C GLY A 167 1.35 0.81 -1.32
N ILE A 168 2.45 1.54 -1.50
CA ILE A 168 2.65 2.92 -1.04
C ILE A 168 3.07 3.75 -2.25
N TYR A 169 2.32 4.81 -2.52
CA TYR A 169 2.51 5.66 -3.69
C TYR A 169 2.39 7.13 -3.30
N VAL A 170 3.09 8.01 -4.01
CA VAL A 170 2.83 9.45 -4.03
C VAL A 170 2.46 9.83 -5.45
N LEU A 171 1.36 10.55 -5.61
CA LEU A 171 0.76 10.86 -6.90
C LEU A 171 0.53 12.36 -7.01
N ARG A 172 0.83 12.91 -8.18
CA ARG A 172 0.33 14.24 -8.57
C ARG A 172 -1.09 14.10 -9.09
N ARG A 173 -2.03 14.77 -8.44
CA ARG A 173 -3.47 14.70 -8.74
C ARG A 173 -3.76 14.96 -10.22
N ASP A 174 -3.24 16.06 -10.78
CA ASP A 174 -3.54 16.44 -12.15
C ASP A 174 -2.96 15.46 -13.19
N ALA A 175 -1.79 14.86 -12.89
CA ALA A 175 -1.22 13.82 -13.73
C ALA A 175 -2.05 12.52 -13.70
N ALA A 176 -2.59 12.15 -12.53
CA ALA A 176 -3.44 10.97 -12.37
C ALA A 176 -4.84 11.17 -12.95
N ARG A 177 -5.40 12.40 -12.86
CA ARG A 177 -6.76 12.77 -13.32
C ARG A 177 -7.03 12.36 -14.76
N ALA A 178 -6.03 12.47 -15.65
CA ALA A 178 -6.18 12.15 -17.06
C ALA A 178 -6.54 10.69 -17.35
N PHE A 179 -6.32 9.80 -16.38
CA PHE A 179 -6.50 8.35 -16.54
C PHE A 179 -7.61 7.77 -15.64
N ILE A 180 -8.23 8.59 -14.81
CA ILE A 180 -9.23 8.15 -13.83
C ILE A 180 -10.60 8.66 -14.25
N VAL A 181 -11.52 7.72 -14.48
CA VAL A 181 -12.93 8.02 -14.70
C VAL A 181 -13.66 7.75 -13.38
N PRO A 182 -14.34 8.77 -12.80
CA PRO A 182 -15.05 8.59 -11.54
C PRO A 182 -16.06 7.43 -11.56
N GLY A 183 -15.98 6.53 -10.58
CA GLY A 183 -16.87 5.38 -10.49
C GLY A 183 -16.52 4.19 -11.39
N GLU A 184 -15.46 4.26 -12.19
CA GLU A 184 -14.98 3.13 -12.99
C GLU A 184 -13.88 2.33 -12.27
N TYR A 185 -13.80 1.05 -12.63
CA TYR A 185 -12.76 0.15 -12.11
C TYR A 185 -11.39 0.49 -12.70
N LEU A 186 -10.40 0.67 -11.84
CA LEU A 186 -9.02 0.88 -12.23
C LEU A 186 -8.07 0.31 -11.16
N ASP A 187 -7.04 -0.41 -11.58
CA ASP A 187 -5.96 -0.86 -10.70
C ASP A 187 -4.72 0.04 -10.81
N VAL A 188 -4.00 0.22 -9.71
CA VAL A 188 -2.78 1.04 -9.65
C VAL A 188 -1.74 0.63 -10.70
N PRO A 189 -1.44 -0.67 -10.96
CA PRO A 189 -0.50 -1.02 -12.01
C PRO A 189 -0.88 -0.49 -13.39
N VAL A 190 -2.19 -0.50 -13.71
CA VAL A 190 -2.71 0.03 -14.98
C VAL A 190 -2.55 1.54 -15.04
N LEU A 191 -2.87 2.25 -13.94
CA LEU A 191 -2.66 3.69 -13.83
C LEU A 191 -1.19 4.06 -14.04
N MET A 192 -0.25 3.40 -13.32
CA MET A 192 1.18 3.66 -13.44
C MET A 192 1.71 3.44 -14.86
N GLN A 193 1.30 2.33 -15.49
CA GLN A 193 1.68 2.01 -16.86
C GLN A 193 1.11 3.05 -17.87
N SER A 194 -0.12 3.50 -17.66
CA SER A 194 -0.75 4.51 -18.51
C SER A 194 -0.04 5.85 -18.41
N MET A 195 0.29 6.29 -17.20
CA MET A 195 1.10 7.49 -16.98
C MET A 195 2.47 7.39 -17.65
N GLN A 196 3.17 6.27 -17.46
CA GLN A 196 4.49 6.03 -18.04
C GLN A 196 4.47 6.02 -19.57
N ARG A 197 3.45 5.41 -20.21
CA ARG A 197 3.32 5.33 -21.67
C ARG A 197 3.20 6.69 -22.37
N VAL A 198 2.64 7.69 -21.69
CA VAL A 198 2.53 9.06 -22.24
C VAL A 198 3.73 9.93 -21.87
N GLY A 199 4.79 9.34 -21.32
CA GLY A 199 6.01 10.07 -20.95
C GLY A 199 5.96 10.71 -19.57
N GLY A 200 4.99 10.35 -18.72
CA GLY A 200 4.90 10.79 -17.33
C GLY A 200 6.11 10.36 -16.51
N LYS A 201 6.49 11.20 -15.55
CA LYS A 201 7.64 10.99 -14.66
C LYS A 201 7.27 10.05 -13.51
N VAL A 202 7.27 8.74 -13.79
CA VAL A 202 7.01 7.69 -12.80
C VAL A 202 8.34 7.17 -12.27
N PHE A 203 8.60 7.34 -10.95
CA PHE A 203 9.83 6.91 -10.30
C PHE A 203 9.57 5.83 -9.27
N CYS A 204 10.59 5.03 -8.98
CA CYS A 204 10.62 4.13 -7.83
C CYS A 204 11.43 4.76 -6.69
N HIS A 205 10.95 4.59 -5.45
CA HIS A 205 11.68 4.94 -4.23
C HIS A 205 12.00 3.65 -3.48
N GLN A 206 13.28 3.31 -3.43
CA GLN A 206 13.78 2.14 -2.71
C GLN A 206 14.51 2.59 -1.45
N GLN A 207 14.22 1.94 -0.33
CA GLN A 207 14.91 2.12 0.93
C GLN A 207 15.12 0.74 1.58
N ASN A 208 16.22 0.58 2.31
CA ASN A 208 16.39 -0.59 3.16
C ASN A 208 15.47 -0.44 4.38
N CYS A 209 14.35 -1.12 4.37
CA CYS A 209 13.32 -1.06 5.40
C CYS A 209 12.69 -2.44 5.58
N PHE A 210 11.95 -2.62 6.66
CA PHE A 210 11.00 -3.72 6.77
C PHE A 210 9.72 -3.38 6.00
N TRP A 211 9.12 -4.38 5.37
CA TRP A 211 7.81 -4.26 4.72
C TRP A 211 7.09 -5.61 4.73
N LEU A 212 5.82 -5.58 5.11
CA LEU A 212 4.92 -6.72 5.13
C LEU A 212 3.51 -6.27 4.73
N ASP A 213 2.92 -6.98 3.77
CA ASP A 213 1.49 -6.90 3.43
C ASP A 213 0.77 -8.00 4.22
N ILE A 214 -0.12 -7.61 5.12
CA ILE A 214 -0.91 -8.56 5.92
C ILE A 214 -2.02 -9.13 5.05
N GLY A 215 -1.63 -10.01 4.14
CA GLY A 215 -2.50 -10.65 3.17
C GLY A 215 -2.94 -12.05 3.53
N ARG A 216 -2.20 -12.76 4.38
CA ARG A 216 -2.39 -14.17 4.73
C ARG A 216 -2.21 -14.39 6.23
N PRO A 217 -2.70 -15.52 6.79
CA PRO A 217 -2.48 -15.86 8.20
C PRO A 217 -1.01 -15.90 8.62
N GLU A 218 -0.13 -16.37 7.72
CA GLU A 218 1.32 -16.45 7.98
C GLU A 218 1.93 -15.06 8.11
N ASP A 219 1.56 -14.10 7.23
CA ASP A 219 2.00 -12.71 7.27
C ASP A 219 1.54 -12.06 8.58
N PHE A 220 0.32 -12.35 9.00
CA PHE A 220 -0.23 -11.86 10.27
C PHE A 220 0.52 -12.40 11.48
N ALA A 221 0.84 -13.70 11.50
CA ALA A 221 1.63 -14.31 12.57
C ALA A 221 3.05 -13.73 12.64
N GLU A 222 3.69 -13.46 11.48
CA GLU A 222 5.00 -12.81 11.40
C GLU A 222 4.93 -11.39 11.99
N ALA A 223 3.91 -10.61 11.63
CA ALA A 223 3.68 -9.27 12.15
C ALA A 223 3.53 -9.25 13.68
N GLN A 224 2.76 -10.17 14.24
CA GLN A 224 2.57 -10.32 15.68
C GLN A 224 3.89 -10.65 16.39
N ALA A 225 4.64 -11.63 15.88
CA ALA A 225 5.92 -12.02 16.48
C ALA A 225 6.95 -10.87 16.44
N MET A 226 6.94 -10.04 15.41
CA MET A 226 7.80 -8.87 15.35
C MET A 226 7.39 -7.81 16.38
N PHE A 227 6.10 -7.51 16.47
CA PHE A 227 5.59 -6.53 17.41
C PHE A 227 5.83 -6.96 18.88
N GLU A 228 5.63 -8.22 19.20
CA GLU A 228 5.93 -8.78 20.54
C GLU A 228 7.42 -8.66 20.91
N ARG A 229 8.31 -8.85 19.92
CA ARG A 229 9.76 -8.74 20.12
C ARG A 229 10.21 -7.30 20.33
N ASP A 230 9.66 -6.36 19.56
CA ASP A 230 9.96 -4.94 19.64
C ASP A 230 8.71 -4.10 19.30
N PRO A 231 7.88 -3.74 20.29
CA PRO A 231 6.69 -2.91 20.06
C PRO A 231 7.00 -1.53 19.47
N LYS A 232 8.27 -1.09 19.54
CA LYS A 232 8.69 0.20 19.00
C LYS A 232 9.19 0.13 17.55
N VAL A 233 9.34 -1.07 16.98
CA VAL A 233 9.88 -1.26 15.62
C VAL A 233 9.12 -0.44 14.57
N PHE A 234 7.81 -0.28 14.74
CA PHE A 234 6.95 0.50 13.87
C PHE A 234 6.66 1.91 14.41
N SER A 235 7.21 2.28 15.56
CA SER A 235 7.12 3.65 16.05
C SER A 235 8.03 4.51 15.20
N SER A 236 7.49 5.59 14.63
CA SER A 236 8.32 6.56 13.92
C SER A 236 9.40 7.04 14.87
N SER A 237 10.66 6.78 14.53
CA SER A 237 11.77 7.47 15.15
C SER A 237 11.58 8.94 14.83
N LEU A 238 11.20 9.73 15.85
CA LEU A 238 11.21 11.19 15.80
C LEU A 238 12.64 11.70 15.66
#